data_2babf8dbb814c6fd6f31a33a5945f770
#
_entry.id   2babf8dbb814c6fd6f31a33a5945f770
#
_cell.length_a   1.000
_cell.length_b   1.000
_cell.length_c   1.000
_cell.angle_alpha   90.00
_cell.angle_beta   90.00
_cell.angle_gamma   90.00
#
_symmetry.space_group_name_H-M   'P 1'
#
loop_
_entity.id
_entity.type
_entity.pdbx_description
1 polymer ?
#
loop_
_entity_poly.entity_id
_entity_poly.type
_entity_poly.pdbx_seq_one_letter_code
_entity_poly.pdbx_strand_id
1 'polypeptide(L)'
;MWTDGYIAVDWGTTNRRAWRMRGGAVQEEFADDLGFTSVAPGGFPGEVQGIRNRLGDLPLLMAGMVGARGGWVPAPYLPCPLDLATLAASLIEVPGERAFIVPGASFVDGLRGDVMRGEETQFFGAVDAGLCPPDGLICHPGTHNKWALMQGGRLVWFRTVMTGEMFSILKAQSLLKAWLDKPAHSEKVFTEGVARGLEGRAVTADLFTVRARVLLGSLAEADVPSFVSGLLIGADVRTGLNGMPEGEVIVMGRGALTQLYAAALTQFGRPNRQVDGEEAFLAGTNAIVERLS
;
A
#
# COMPACT_ATOMS: atom_id res chain seq x y z
N MET A 1 8.76 -28.02 -6.04
CA MET A 1 9.47 -27.10 -5.13
C MET A 1 8.53 -26.61 -4.02
N TRP A 2 7.28 -26.34 -4.31
CA TRP A 2 6.30 -25.71 -3.41
C TRP A 2 5.40 -26.71 -2.64
N THR A 3 5.51 -28.01 -2.91
CA THR A 3 4.63 -29.09 -2.38
C THR A 3 4.65 -29.24 -0.86
N ASP A 4 5.81 -28.98 -0.23
CA ASP A 4 5.95 -29.08 1.23
C ASP A 4 5.59 -27.78 1.97
N GLY A 5 5.21 -26.76 1.23
CA GLY A 5 4.95 -25.41 1.70
C GLY A 5 6.02 -24.42 1.28
N TYR A 6 5.85 -23.16 1.70
CA TYR A 6 6.76 -22.06 1.41
C TYR A 6 6.68 -20.99 2.51
N ILE A 7 7.59 -20.04 2.46
CA ILE A 7 7.53 -18.85 3.32
C ILE A 7 7.16 -17.65 2.44
N ALA A 8 6.00 -17.05 2.71
CA ALA A 8 5.61 -15.76 2.14
C ALA A 8 6.31 -14.65 2.93
N VAL A 9 6.86 -13.65 2.25
CA VAL A 9 7.50 -12.50 2.91
C VAL A 9 7.01 -11.19 2.28
N ASP A 10 6.40 -10.35 3.09
CA ASP A 10 6.14 -8.95 2.77
C ASP A 10 7.29 -8.11 3.35
N TRP A 11 8.20 -7.68 2.48
CA TRP A 11 9.39 -6.94 2.88
C TRP A 11 9.24 -5.45 2.57
N GLY A 12 8.66 -4.73 3.53
CA GLY A 12 8.43 -3.30 3.40
C GLY A 12 9.70 -2.45 3.58
N THR A 13 9.54 -1.14 3.55
CA THR A 13 10.65 -0.17 3.74
C THR A 13 11.22 -0.24 5.16
N THR A 14 10.35 -0.28 6.17
CA THR A 14 10.72 -0.21 7.60
C THR A 14 10.47 -1.50 8.35
N ASN A 15 9.49 -2.27 7.92
CA ASN A 15 9.03 -3.48 8.60
C ASN A 15 9.07 -4.67 7.65
N ARG A 16 9.13 -5.86 8.23
CA ARG A 16 9.04 -7.12 7.51
C ARG A 16 8.05 -8.04 8.22
N ARG A 17 7.25 -8.77 7.42
CA ARG A 17 6.36 -9.82 7.89
C ARG A 17 6.63 -11.10 7.12
N ALA A 18 6.60 -12.23 7.77
CA ALA A 18 6.83 -13.52 7.16
C ALA A 18 5.88 -14.57 7.71
N TRP A 19 5.38 -15.44 6.82
CA TRP A 19 4.41 -16.48 7.12
C TRP A 19 4.86 -17.81 6.53
N ARG A 20 4.86 -18.87 7.35
CA ARG A 20 4.98 -20.23 6.88
C ARG A 20 3.65 -20.70 6.33
N MET A 21 3.62 -21.00 5.04
CA MET A 21 2.42 -21.41 4.31
C MET A 21 2.47 -22.90 3.99
N ARG A 22 1.33 -23.60 4.18
CA ARG A 22 1.16 -25.00 3.77
C ARG A 22 -0.29 -25.25 3.39
N GLY A 23 -0.52 -25.78 2.19
CA GLY A 23 -1.88 -26.07 1.70
C GLY A 23 -2.80 -24.84 1.68
N GLY A 24 -2.26 -23.65 1.35
CA GLY A 24 -2.98 -22.39 1.34
C GLY A 24 -3.22 -21.75 2.72
N ALA A 25 -2.81 -22.39 3.81
CA ALA A 25 -3.04 -21.89 5.18
C ALA A 25 -1.75 -21.46 5.88
N VAL A 26 -1.85 -20.40 6.70
CA VAL A 26 -0.77 -19.97 7.60
C VAL A 26 -0.59 -21.00 8.72
N GLN A 27 0.64 -21.44 8.93
CA GLN A 27 1.03 -22.35 10.01
C GLN A 27 1.71 -21.59 11.15
N GLU A 28 2.52 -20.62 10.82
CA GLU A 28 3.32 -19.82 11.74
C GLU A 28 3.64 -18.49 11.11
N GLU A 29 3.79 -17.44 11.91
CA GLU A 29 4.12 -16.10 11.43
C GLU A 29 5.02 -15.34 12.39
N PHE A 30 5.73 -14.34 11.88
CA PHE A 30 6.35 -13.30 12.69
C PHE A 30 6.43 -11.97 11.94
N ALA A 31 6.57 -10.89 12.70
CA ALA A 31 6.86 -9.56 12.18
C ALA A 31 8.04 -8.96 12.96
N ASP A 32 8.83 -8.15 12.28
CA ASP A 32 9.91 -7.37 12.89
C ASP A 32 10.15 -6.04 12.16
N ASP A 33 11.01 -5.19 12.73
CA ASP A 33 11.37 -3.88 12.21
C ASP A 33 12.58 -3.95 11.24
N LEU A 34 12.90 -5.15 10.71
CA LEU A 34 13.98 -5.36 9.76
C LEU A 34 13.52 -5.16 8.31
N GLY A 35 12.94 -4.00 8.05
CA GLY A 35 12.61 -3.59 6.69
C GLY A 35 13.85 -3.36 5.83
N PHE A 36 13.64 -3.10 4.56
CA PHE A 36 14.67 -2.89 3.54
C PHE A 36 15.77 -1.90 3.97
N THR A 37 15.41 -0.79 4.60
CA THR A 37 16.36 0.25 5.01
C THR A 37 17.26 -0.14 6.18
N SER A 38 16.91 -1.19 6.90
CA SER A 38 17.65 -1.71 8.06
C SER A 38 18.67 -2.79 7.67
N VAL A 39 18.59 -3.32 6.43
CA VAL A 39 19.51 -4.38 5.97
C VAL A 39 20.79 -3.74 5.45
N ALA A 40 21.92 -4.12 6.04
CA ALA A 40 23.23 -3.68 5.58
C ALA A 40 23.55 -4.22 4.16
N PRO A 41 24.36 -3.54 3.37
CA PRO A 41 24.82 -4.05 2.07
C PRO A 41 25.38 -5.47 2.20
N GLY A 42 24.85 -6.42 1.40
CA GLY A 42 25.21 -7.84 1.45
C GLY A 42 24.58 -8.64 2.60
N GLY A 43 23.73 -8.03 3.43
CA GLY A 43 23.12 -8.67 4.61
C GLY A 43 21.90 -9.56 4.31
N PHE A 44 21.30 -9.45 3.14
CA PHE A 44 20.07 -10.20 2.80
C PHE A 44 20.17 -11.73 2.96
N PRO A 45 21.28 -12.41 2.57
CA PRO A 45 21.39 -13.84 2.80
C PRO A 45 21.30 -14.23 4.27
N GLY A 46 21.92 -13.44 5.16
CA GLY A 46 21.84 -13.65 6.60
C GLY A 46 20.43 -13.46 7.16
N GLU A 47 19.71 -12.44 6.66
CA GLU A 47 18.32 -12.19 7.04
C GLU A 47 17.39 -13.31 6.58
N VAL A 48 17.57 -13.82 5.36
CA VAL A 48 16.79 -14.96 4.84
C VAL A 48 17.09 -16.24 5.63
N GLN A 49 18.34 -16.46 6.00
CA GLN A 49 18.68 -17.58 6.89
C GLN A 49 18.02 -17.43 8.26
N GLY A 50 17.93 -16.21 8.79
CA GLY A 50 17.20 -15.89 10.02
C GLY A 50 15.71 -16.22 9.92
N ILE A 51 15.08 -15.90 8.78
CA ILE A 51 13.68 -16.27 8.50
C ILE A 51 13.52 -17.80 8.49
N ARG A 52 14.39 -18.52 7.75
CA ARG A 52 14.36 -20.00 7.70
C ARG A 52 14.56 -20.65 9.06
N ASN A 53 15.44 -20.10 9.91
CA ASN A 53 15.66 -20.61 11.27
C ASN A 53 14.41 -20.50 12.14
N ARG A 54 13.54 -19.54 11.90
CA ARG A 54 12.28 -19.36 12.62
C ARG A 54 11.14 -20.18 12.02
N LEU A 55 10.97 -20.17 10.69
CA LEU A 55 9.80 -20.71 10.00
C LEU A 55 10.06 -22.06 9.28
N GLY A 56 11.30 -22.58 9.34
CA GLY A 56 11.71 -23.83 8.69
C GLY A 56 12.43 -23.61 7.37
N ASP A 57 13.18 -24.64 6.93
CA ASP A 57 13.96 -24.60 5.69
C ASP A 57 13.08 -24.83 4.45
N LEU A 58 12.32 -23.83 4.08
CA LEU A 58 11.38 -23.82 2.95
C LEU A 58 11.81 -22.80 1.89
N PRO A 59 11.32 -22.93 0.63
CA PRO A 59 11.49 -21.90 -0.38
C PRO A 59 10.77 -20.62 0.03
N LEU A 60 11.31 -19.45 -0.34
CA LEU A 60 10.72 -18.15 -0.05
C LEU A 60 10.10 -17.55 -1.30
N LEU A 61 8.90 -16.98 -1.13
CA LEU A 61 8.28 -16.06 -2.08
C LEU A 61 8.19 -14.68 -1.42
N MET A 62 8.94 -13.72 -1.94
CA MET A 62 9.10 -12.40 -1.33
C MET A 62 8.52 -11.31 -2.23
N ALA A 63 7.74 -10.39 -1.67
CA ALA A 63 7.27 -9.20 -2.35
C ALA A 63 7.71 -7.93 -1.62
N GLY A 64 7.62 -6.77 -2.28
CA GLY A 64 7.96 -5.48 -1.72
C GLY A 64 9.40 -5.04 -1.98
N MET A 65 9.95 -4.26 -1.08
CA MET A 65 11.20 -3.51 -1.28
C MET A 65 12.46 -4.37 -1.41
N VAL A 66 12.42 -5.65 -1.09
CA VAL A 66 13.51 -6.61 -1.32
C VAL A 66 13.92 -6.67 -2.81
N GLY A 67 12.97 -6.43 -3.74
CA GLY A 67 13.19 -6.36 -5.19
C GLY A 67 13.47 -4.95 -5.72
N ALA A 68 13.66 -3.95 -4.87
CA ALA A 68 13.99 -2.59 -5.30
C ALA A 68 15.43 -2.50 -5.84
N ARG A 69 15.75 -1.39 -6.53
CA ARG A 69 17.09 -1.16 -7.11
C ARG A 69 18.24 -1.25 -6.10
N GLY A 70 17.99 -0.95 -4.83
CA GLY A 70 18.95 -1.11 -3.73
C GLY A 70 18.66 -2.32 -2.85
N GLY A 71 17.74 -3.20 -3.26
CA GLY A 71 17.36 -4.41 -2.53
C GLY A 71 18.33 -5.57 -2.76
N TRP A 72 17.87 -6.78 -2.50
CA TRP A 72 18.69 -7.98 -2.63
C TRP A 72 19.01 -8.28 -4.10
N VAL A 73 17.97 -8.51 -4.91
CA VAL A 73 18.07 -8.68 -6.35
C VAL A 73 17.05 -7.76 -7.00
N PRO A 74 17.49 -6.82 -7.86
CA PRO A 74 16.58 -5.93 -8.54
C PRO A 74 15.58 -6.68 -9.43
N ALA A 75 14.30 -6.57 -9.12
CA ALA A 75 13.23 -7.10 -9.92
C ALA A 75 12.63 -6.00 -10.82
N PRO A 76 12.23 -6.31 -12.07
CA PRO A 76 11.67 -5.34 -12.99
C PRO A 76 10.30 -4.81 -12.52
N TYR A 77 9.80 -3.80 -13.23
CA TYR A 77 8.41 -3.38 -13.18
C TYR A 77 7.71 -3.85 -14.47
N LEU A 78 6.68 -4.66 -14.33
CA LEU A 78 5.90 -5.16 -15.47
C LEU A 78 4.86 -4.10 -15.89
N PRO A 79 4.72 -3.84 -17.20
CA PRO A 79 3.80 -2.81 -17.66
C PRO A 79 2.33 -3.24 -17.52
N CYS A 80 1.46 -2.30 -17.19
CA CYS A 80 0.01 -2.47 -17.34
C CYS A 80 -0.38 -2.42 -18.83
N PRO A 81 -1.42 -3.19 -19.23
CA PRO A 81 -2.28 -4.08 -18.45
C PRO A 81 -1.56 -5.36 -18.01
N LEU A 82 -1.56 -5.64 -16.72
CA LEU A 82 -0.89 -6.79 -16.11
C LEU A 82 -1.92 -7.78 -15.55
N ASP A 83 -1.67 -9.07 -15.65
CA ASP A 83 -2.45 -10.14 -15.02
C ASP A 83 -1.61 -11.01 -14.09
N LEU A 84 -2.29 -11.79 -13.26
CA LEU A 84 -1.65 -12.67 -12.28
C LEU A 84 -0.79 -13.77 -12.92
N ALA A 85 -1.18 -14.30 -14.09
CA ALA A 85 -0.40 -15.32 -14.78
C ALA A 85 0.95 -14.76 -15.26
N THR A 86 0.93 -13.58 -15.85
CA THR A 86 2.16 -12.86 -16.25
C THR A 86 3.03 -12.52 -15.06
N LEU A 87 2.43 -12.08 -13.94
CA LEU A 87 3.17 -11.79 -12.70
C LEU A 87 3.88 -13.04 -12.19
N ALA A 88 3.16 -14.18 -12.08
CA ALA A 88 3.71 -15.45 -11.61
C ALA A 88 4.82 -15.99 -12.53
N ALA A 89 4.65 -15.88 -13.85
CA ALA A 89 5.67 -16.31 -14.82
C ALA A 89 6.94 -15.43 -14.83
N SER A 90 6.88 -14.26 -14.20
CA SER A 90 7.96 -13.26 -14.21
C SER A 90 8.72 -13.17 -12.89
N LEU A 91 8.58 -14.14 -11.99
CA LEU A 91 9.34 -14.17 -10.74
C LEU A 91 10.85 -14.14 -11.00
N ILE A 92 11.56 -13.42 -10.13
CA ILE A 92 13.01 -13.34 -10.18
C ILE A 92 13.58 -14.34 -9.18
N GLU A 93 14.27 -15.36 -9.68
CA GLU A 93 15.02 -16.29 -8.83
C GLU A 93 16.26 -15.60 -8.25
N VAL A 94 16.48 -15.79 -6.96
CA VAL A 94 17.68 -15.30 -6.28
C VAL A 94 18.81 -16.30 -6.49
N PRO A 95 19.92 -15.90 -7.13
CA PRO A 95 21.03 -16.83 -7.45
C PRO A 95 21.57 -17.54 -6.21
N GLY A 96 21.61 -18.87 -6.28
CA GLY A 96 22.14 -19.71 -5.21
C GLY A 96 21.20 -19.93 -4.02
N GLU A 97 19.98 -19.42 -4.08
CA GLU A 97 18.97 -19.51 -3.02
C GLU A 97 17.66 -20.12 -3.53
N ARG A 98 16.97 -20.84 -2.65
CA ARG A 98 15.56 -21.24 -2.91
C ARG A 98 14.64 -20.08 -2.55
N ALA A 99 14.77 -18.97 -3.26
CA ALA A 99 14.08 -17.74 -2.98
C ALA A 99 13.70 -17.01 -4.27
N PHE A 100 12.50 -16.45 -4.30
CA PHE A 100 11.92 -15.80 -5.46
C PHE A 100 11.35 -14.44 -5.07
N ILE A 101 11.52 -13.46 -5.95
CA ILE A 101 11.04 -12.10 -5.73
C ILE A 101 9.95 -11.79 -6.75
N VAL A 102 8.81 -11.31 -6.27
CA VAL A 102 7.71 -10.84 -7.10
C VAL A 102 8.11 -9.51 -7.76
N PRO A 103 8.00 -9.37 -9.10
CA PRO A 103 8.24 -8.10 -9.77
C PRO A 103 7.17 -7.07 -9.42
N GLY A 104 7.50 -5.78 -9.53
CA GLY A 104 6.54 -4.71 -9.38
C GLY A 104 5.68 -4.50 -10.63
N ALA A 105 4.78 -3.51 -10.57
CA ALA A 105 3.99 -3.06 -11.71
C ALA A 105 4.35 -1.62 -12.10
N SER A 106 4.21 -1.29 -13.40
CA SER A 106 4.36 0.06 -13.93
C SER A 106 3.20 0.46 -14.81
N PHE A 107 2.92 1.76 -14.81
CA PHE A 107 1.94 2.38 -15.70
C PHE A 107 2.54 3.62 -16.35
N VAL A 108 2.39 3.74 -17.67
CA VAL A 108 2.87 4.91 -18.42
C VAL A 108 1.75 5.39 -19.35
N ASP A 109 1.44 6.67 -19.29
CA ASP A 109 0.49 7.35 -20.17
C ASP A 109 1.03 8.76 -20.49
N GLY A 110 1.58 8.94 -21.67
CA GLY A 110 2.22 10.18 -22.09
C GLY A 110 3.39 10.57 -21.16
N LEU A 111 3.25 11.71 -20.50
CA LEU A 111 4.24 12.21 -19.52
C LEU A 111 4.07 11.62 -18.11
N ARG A 112 3.05 10.79 -17.91
CA ARG A 112 2.77 10.18 -16.61
C ARG A 112 3.42 8.81 -16.52
N GLY A 113 4.32 8.66 -15.55
CA GLY A 113 4.87 7.38 -15.14
C GLY A 113 4.49 7.08 -13.70
N ASP A 114 4.17 5.83 -13.38
CA ASP A 114 3.89 5.38 -12.03
C ASP A 114 4.43 3.96 -11.82
N VAL A 115 4.80 3.64 -10.59
CA VAL A 115 5.32 2.31 -10.21
C VAL A 115 4.76 1.90 -8.85
N MET A 116 4.58 0.60 -8.67
CA MET A 116 4.30 0.01 -7.36
C MET A 116 5.12 -1.26 -7.17
N ARG A 117 5.31 -1.66 -5.91
CA ARG A 117 6.01 -2.90 -5.57
C ARG A 117 5.53 -3.43 -4.24
N GLY A 118 4.87 -4.61 -4.29
CA GLY A 118 4.25 -5.30 -3.16
C GLY A 118 2.72 -5.25 -3.23
N GLU A 119 2.14 -4.09 -3.54
CA GLU A 119 0.68 -3.91 -3.59
C GLU A 119 0.02 -4.71 -4.73
N GLU A 120 0.72 -4.92 -5.86
CA GLU A 120 0.23 -5.77 -6.97
C GLU A 120 -0.11 -7.19 -6.50
N THR A 121 0.68 -7.76 -5.59
CA THR A 121 0.42 -9.08 -5.02
C THR A 121 -0.90 -9.11 -4.25
N GLN A 122 -1.19 -8.05 -3.50
CA GLN A 122 -2.45 -7.90 -2.76
C GLN A 122 -3.65 -7.73 -3.70
N PHE A 123 -3.52 -6.92 -4.75
CA PHE A 123 -4.61 -6.68 -5.69
C PHE A 123 -5.02 -7.95 -6.43
N PHE A 124 -4.07 -8.69 -6.96
CA PHE A 124 -4.34 -9.94 -7.63
C PHE A 124 -4.85 -11.02 -6.67
N GLY A 125 -4.30 -11.09 -5.47
CA GLY A 125 -4.76 -12.03 -4.44
C GLY A 125 -6.19 -11.77 -4.01
N ALA A 126 -6.57 -10.51 -3.82
CA ALA A 126 -7.93 -10.15 -3.46
C ALA A 126 -8.95 -10.52 -4.56
N VAL A 127 -8.59 -10.36 -5.82
CA VAL A 127 -9.45 -10.75 -6.94
C VAL A 127 -9.53 -12.28 -7.07
N ASP A 128 -8.40 -12.99 -7.00
CA ASP A 128 -8.34 -14.44 -7.14
C ASP A 128 -9.10 -15.16 -6.02
N ALA A 129 -9.02 -14.65 -4.79
CA ALA A 129 -9.77 -15.18 -3.63
C ALA A 129 -11.24 -14.73 -3.55
N GLY A 130 -11.73 -13.90 -4.50
CA GLY A 130 -13.09 -13.37 -4.47
C GLY A 130 -13.35 -12.32 -3.38
N LEU A 131 -12.31 -11.79 -2.74
CA LEU A 131 -12.41 -10.68 -1.78
C LEU A 131 -12.74 -9.36 -2.48
N CYS A 132 -12.33 -9.21 -3.73
CA CYS A 132 -12.67 -8.11 -4.62
C CYS A 132 -13.28 -8.61 -5.92
N PRO A 133 -14.17 -7.85 -6.56
CA PRO A 133 -14.65 -8.20 -7.89
C PRO A 133 -13.51 -8.07 -8.92
N PRO A 134 -13.57 -8.81 -10.06
CA PRO A 134 -12.58 -8.70 -11.12
C PRO A 134 -12.57 -7.33 -11.82
N ASP A 135 -13.65 -6.57 -11.68
CA ASP A 135 -13.82 -5.22 -12.20
C ASP A 135 -14.11 -4.27 -11.06
N GLY A 136 -13.30 -3.22 -10.90
CA GLY A 136 -13.51 -2.24 -9.84
C GLY A 136 -12.30 -1.40 -9.51
N LEU A 137 -12.53 -0.41 -8.66
CA LEU A 137 -11.50 0.52 -8.18
C LEU A 137 -11.08 0.12 -6.76
N ILE A 138 -9.78 -0.02 -6.57
CA ILE A 138 -9.16 -0.31 -5.27
C ILE A 138 -8.42 0.95 -4.81
N CYS A 139 -8.66 1.36 -3.56
CA CYS A 139 -7.87 2.34 -2.82
C CYS A 139 -7.04 1.59 -1.77
N HIS A 140 -5.73 1.72 -1.80
CA HIS A 140 -4.82 1.09 -0.84
C HIS A 140 -4.07 2.16 -0.04
N PRO A 141 -4.62 2.59 1.12
CA PRO A 141 -4.02 3.61 1.97
C PRO A 141 -2.66 3.20 2.52
N GLY A 142 -1.69 4.11 2.45
CA GLY A 142 -0.34 3.88 2.94
C GLY A 142 0.50 5.16 2.92
N THR A 143 1.80 5.02 3.14
CA THR A 143 2.77 6.11 2.95
C THR A 143 2.63 6.70 1.55
N HIS A 144 2.53 5.83 0.56
CA HIS A 144 2.22 6.13 -0.83
C HIS A 144 0.91 5.43 -1.19
N ASN A 145 -0.21 6.14 -1.05
CA ASN A 145 -1.53 5.58 -1.35
C ASN A 145 -1.61 5.17 -2.83
N LYS A 146 -2.21 4.02 -3.10
CA LYS A 146 -2.45 3.53 -4.46
C LYS A 146 -3.94 3.54 -4.78
N TRP A 147 -4.26 4.05 -5.95
CA TRP A 147 -5.55 3.86 -6.61
C TRP A 147 -5.32 2.94 -7.79
N ALA A 148 -5.98 1.80 -7.84
CA ALA A 148 -5.80 0.78 -8.85
C ALA A 148 -7.12 0.39 -9.49
N LEU A 149 -7.18 0.38 -10.83
CA LEU A 149 -8.34 -0.07 -11.59
C LEU A 149 -8.10 -1.49 -12.10
N MET A 150 -8.97 -2.39 -11.67
CA MET A 150 -9.04 -3.77 -12.15
C MET A 150 -10.11 -3.89 -13.24
N GLN A 151 -9.82 -4.58 -14.33
CA GLN A 151 -10.77 -4.91 -15.40
C GLN A 151 -10.53 -6.36 -15.86
N GLY A 152 -11.56 -7.21 -15.75
CA GLY A 152 -11.45 -8.62 -16.05
C GLY A 152 -10.34 -9.33 -15.27
N GLY A 153 -10.11 -8.94 -14.02
CA GLY A 153 -9.03 -9.46 -13.19
C GLY A 153 -7.62 -8.97 -13.55
N ARG A 154 -7.50 -8.01 -14.47
CA ARG A 154 -6.22 -7.40 -14.87
C ARG A 154 -6.07 -6.03 -14.24
N LEU A 155 -4.88 -5.70 -13.77
CA LEU A 155 -4.50 -4.34 -13.37
C LEU A 155 -4.27 -3.52 -14.63
N VAL A 156 -5.20 -2.62 -14.96
CA VAL A 156 -5.14 -1.84 -16.22
C VAL A 156 -4.61 -0.43 -16.02
N TRP A 157 -4.77 0.11 -14.82
CA TRP A 157 -4.35 1.46 -14.49
C TRP A 157 -4.08 1.57 -12.99
N PHE A 158 -3.15 2.43 -12.61
CA PHE A 158 -3.03 2.86 -11.24
C PHE A 158 -2.41 4.26 -11.11
N ARG A 159 -2.58 4.85 -9.94
CA ARG A 159 -2.00 6.13 -9.54
C ARG A 159 -1.55 6.08 -8.09
N THR A 160 -0.32 6.54 -7.88
CA THR A 160 0.23 6.75 -6.54
C THR A 160 0.03 8.20 -6.09
N VAL A 161 -0.39 8.38 -4.83
CA VAL A 161 -0.49 9.69 -4.18
C VAL A 161 0.33 9.64 -2.88
N MET A 162 1.23 10.61 -2.68
CA MET A 162 2.18 10.65 -1.56
C MET A 162 1.54 11.17 -0.26
N THR A 163 0.30 10.80 0.02
CA THR A 163 -0.51 11.40 1.10
C THR A 163 0.07 11.15 2.47
N GLY A 164 0.44 9.90 2.78
CA GLY A 164 1.03 9.54 4.07
C GLY A 164 2.43 10.14 4.25
N GLU A 165 3.26 10.12 3.21
CA GLU A 165 4.59 10.76 3.24
C GLU A 165 4.47 12.27 3.42
N MET A 166 3.57 12.92 2.68
CA MET A 166 3.33 14.36 2.82
C MET A 166 2.92 14.73 4.25
N PHE A 167 2.00 13.96 4.85
CA PHE A 167 1.63 14.19 6.25
C PHE A 167 2.84 14.06 7.19
N SER A 168 3.68 13.05 6.98
CA SER A 168 4.89 12.82 7.77
C SER A 168 5.91 13.94 7.62
N ILE A 169 6.12 14.45 6.40
CA ILE A 169 7.00 15.59 6.11
C ILE A 169 6.45 16.86 6.79
N LEU A 170 5.14 17.13 6.68
CA LEU A 170 4.53 18.28 7.34
C LEU A 170 4.68 18.22 8.85
N LYS A 171 4.51 17.05 9.44
CA LYS A 171 4.72 16.80 10.87
C LYS A 171 6.16 17.05 11.30
N ALA A 172 7.14 16.62 10.50
CA ALA A 172 8.56 16.70 10.88
C ALA A 172 9.21 18.05 10.55
N GLN A 173 8.85 18.69 9.41
CA GLN A 173 9.65 19.74 8.81
C GLN A 173 8.88 21.04 8.47
N SER A 174 7.54 21.09 8.66
CA SER A 174 6.75 22.25 8.23
C SER A 174 6.55 23.29 9.34
N LEU A 175 5.96 24.43 8.96
CA LEU A 175 5.46 25.45 9.88
C LEU A 175 4.33 24.93 10.80
N LEU A 176 3.73 23.78 10.47
CA LEU A 176 2.63 23.18 11.23
C LEU A 176 3.14 22.14 12.25
N LYS A 177 4.43 21.82 12.27
CA LYS A 177 5.01 20.74 13.09
C LYS A 177 4.65 20.83 14.56
N ALA A 178 4.62 22.05 15.12
CA ALA A 178 4.32 22.26 16.54
C ALA A 178 2.92 21.77 16.95
N TRP A 179 2.02 21.67 16.01
CA TRP A 179 0.63 21.22 16.23
C TRP A 179 0.35 19.80 15.73
N LEU A 180 1.13 19.31 14.75
CA LEU A 180 0.93 17.98 14.13
C LEU A 180 1.50 16.82 14.96
N ASP A 181 2.23 17.08 16.05
CA ASP A 181 2.72 16.03 16.94
C ASP A 181 1.62 15.40 17.81
N LYS A 182 0.50 16.10 17.95
CA LYS A 182 -0.66 15.59 18.69
C LYS A 182 -1.42 14.56 17.85
N PRO A 183 -2.07 13.53 18.47
CA PRO A 183 -2.92 12.61 17.73
C PRO A 183 -4.14 13.33 17.16
N ALA A 184 -4.59 12.92 15.97
CA ALA A 184 -5.89 13.34 15.45
C ALA A 184 -7.00 12.76 16.36
N HIS A 185 -7.96 13.61 16.78
CA HIS A 185 -8.97 13.23 17.78
C HIS A 185 -10.39 13.71 17.46
N SER A 186 -10.56 14.63 16.51
CA SER A 186 -11.85 15.24 16.20
C SER A 186 -12.38 14.76 14.86
N GLU A 187 -13.40 13.89 14.89
CA GLU A 187 -14.10 13.42 13.68
C GLU A 187 -14.75 14.58 12.92
N LYS A 188 -15.38 15.52 13.61
CA LYS A 188 -16.00 16.70 13.00
C LYS A 188 -14.98 17.53 12.22
N VAL A 189 -13.82 17.82 12.82
CA VAL A 189 -12.79 18.64 12.18
C VAL A 189 -12.10 17.88 11.06
N PHE A 190 -11.96 16.56 11.17
CA PHE A 190 -11.51 15.71 10.05
C PHE A 190 -12.48 15.84 8.87
N THR A 191 -13.78 15.73 9.10
CA THR A 191 -14.83 15.88 8.07
C THR A 191 -14.78 17.26 7.39
N GLU A 192 -14.55 18.35 8.15
CA GLU A 192 -14.32 19.70 7.60
C GLU A 192 -13.07 19.72 6.69
N GLY A 193 -11.98 19.09 7.10
CA GLY A 193 -10.76 18.95 6.30
C GLY A 193 -11.02 18.18 5.01
N VAL A 194 -11.71 17.04 5.08
CA VAL A 194 -12.09 16.23 3.90
C VAL A 194 -12.90 17.07 2.91
N ALA A 195 -13.95 17.77 3.38
CA ALA A 195 -14.76 18.64 2.54
C ALA A 195 -13.88 19.66 1.78
N ARG A 196 -12.93 20.28 2.50
CA ARG A 196 -12.01 21.24 1.91
C ARG A 196 -11.09 20.63 0.85
N GLY A 197 -10.55 19.44 1.11
CA GLY A 197 -9.73 18.70 0.14
C GLY A 197 -10.50 18.32 -1.13
N LEU A 198 -11.75 17.91 -0.97
CA LEU A 198 -12.66 17.55 -2.07
C LEU A 198 -13.01 18.73 -3.00
N GLU A 199 -12.95 19.99 -2.52
CA GLU A 199 -13.18 21.17 -3.38
C GLU A 199 -12.14 21.30 -4.50
N GLY A 200 -10.95 20.67 -4.38
CA GLY A 200 -9.90 20.66 -5.40
C GLY A 200 -9.16 21.95 -5.58
N ARG A 201 -9.08 22.75 -4.55
CA ARG A 201 -8.25 23.94 -4.51
C ARG A 201 -6.77 23.57 -4.32
N ALA A 202 -5.90 24.56 -4.36
CA ALA A 202 -4.46 24.35 -4.13
C ALA A 202 -4.20 23.93 -2.68
N VAL A 203 -3.87 22.66 -2.46
CA VAL A 203 -3.57 22.09 -1.12
C VAL A 203 -2.49 22.91 -0.40
N THR A 204 -1.47 23.40 -1.13
CA THR A 204 -0.41 24.21 -0.56
C THR A 204 -0.90 25.55 0.02
N ALA A 205 -1.90 26.19 -0.61
CA ALA A 205 -2.55 27.39 -0.07
C ALA A 205 -3.41 27.04 1.15
N ASP A 206 -4.13 25.93 1.11
CA ASP A 206 -4.96 25.49 2.22
C ASP A 206 -4.13 25.10 3.45
N LEU A 207 -2.96 24.50 3.28
CA LEU A 207 -2.03 24.23 4.37
C LEU A 207 -1.56 25.51 5.07
N PHE A 208 -1.32 26.60 4.32
CA PHE A 208 -1.02 27.89 4.96
C PHE A 208 -2.24 28.49 5.66
N THR A 209 -3.44 28.29 5.12
CA THR A 209 -4.70 28.70 5.75
C THR A 209 -4.90 28.03 7.12
N VAL A 210 -4.46 26.77 7.30
CA VAL A 210 -4.47 26.10 8.62
C VAL A 210 -3.72 26.94 9.66
N ARG A 211 -2.49 27.35 9.32
CA ARG A 211 -1.70 28.23 10.21
C ARG A 211 -2.41 29.55 10.50
N ALA A 212 -2.94 30.21 9.48
CA ALA A 212 -3.65 31.46 9.64
C ALA A 212 -4.87 31.31 10.56
N ARG A 213 -5.66 30.24 10.41
CA ARG A 213 -6.83 29.94 11.24
C ARG A 213 -6.46 29.74 12.70
N VAL A 214 -5.35 29.07 13.00
CA VAL A 214 -4.86 28.92 14.38
C VAL A 214 -4.49 30.28 14.97
N LEU A 215 -3.71 31.07 14.25
CA LEU A 215 -3.26 32.39 14.74
C LEU A 215 -4.43 33.39 14.93
N LEU A 216 -5.50 33.24 14.14
CA LEU A 216 -6.72 34.05 14.22
C LEU A 216 -7.76 33.47 15.21
N GLY A 217 -7.46 32.35 15.88
CA GLY A 217 -8.34 31.72 16.86
C GLY A 217 -9.57 31.01 16.27
N SER A 218 -9.61 30.76 14.95
CA SER A 218 -10.72 30.06 14.27
C SER A 218 -10.51 28.56 14.07
N LEU A 219 -9.37 28.02 14.47
CA LEU A 219 -9.06 26.59 14.56
C LEU A 219 -8.25 26.35 15.84
N ALA A 220 -8.68 25.44 16.70
CA ALA A 220 -7.93 25.09 17.89
C ALA A 220 -6.65 24.32 17.51
N GLU A 221 -5.54 24.58 18.21
CA GLU A 221 -4.26 23.86 17.96
C GLU A 221 -4.40 22.35 18.03
N ALA A 222 -5.22 21.85 18.96
CA ALA A 222 -5.48 20.42 19.12
C ALA A 222 -6.17 19.79 17.90
N ASP A 223 -6.92 20.57 17.13
CA ASP A 223 -7.68 20.13 15.97
C ASP A 223 -6.87 20.10 14.67
N VAL A 224 -5.69 20.72 14.65
CA VAL A 224 -4.84 20.80 13.45
C VAL A 224 -4.54 19.43 12.84
N PRO A 225 -4.15 18.38 13.61
CA PRO A 225 -3.87 17.07 13.03
C PRO A 225 -5.08 16.48 12.31
N SER A 226 -6.28 16.63 12.89
CA SER A 226 -7.53 16.13 12.30
C SER A 226 -7.85 16.87 10.99
N PHE A 227 -7.76 18.19 10.99
CA PHE A 227 -8.03 19.01 9.80
C PHE A 227 -7.04 18.73 8.67
N VAL A 228 -5.74 18.70 8.97
CA VAL A 228 -4.70 18.44 7.95
C VAL A 228 -4.81 17.04 7.37
N SER A 229 -5.06 16.03 8.21
CA SER A 229 -5.31 14.66 7.75
C SER A 229 -6.52 14.62 6.81
N GLY A 230 -7.64 15.24 7.20
CA GLY A 230 -8.83 15.32 6.36
C GLY A 230 -8.57 16.05 5.03
N LEU A 231 -7.87 17.17 5.05
CA LEU A 231 -7.51 17.96 3.86
C LEU A 231 -6.72 17.12 2.84
N LEU A 232 -5.68 16.44 3.32
CA LEU A 232 -4.82 15.62 2.46
C LEU A 232 -5.58 14.41 1.90
N ILE A 233 -6.33 13.69 2.75
CA ILE A 233 -7.12 12.53 2.34
C ILE A 233 -8.25 12.95 1.38
N GLY A 234 -8.93 14.06 1.63
CA GLY A 234 -9.96 14.58 0.72
C GLY A 234 -9.41 14.92 -0.67
N ALA A 235 -8.25 15.55 -0.73
CA ALA A 235 -7.57 15.86 -1.99
C ALA A 235 -7.11 14.58 -2.73
N ASP A 236 -6.67 13.58 -1.99
CA ASP A 236 -6.28 12.27 -2.50
C ASP A 236 -7.50 11.53 -3.07
N VAL A 237 -8.60 11.40 -2.32
CA VAL A 237 -9.85 10.78 -2.76
C VAL A 237 -10.36 11.44 -4.05
N ARG A 238 -10.36 12.77 -4.12
CA ARG A 238 -10.71 13.48 -5.34
C ARG A 238 -9.81 13.13 -6.52
N THR A 239 -8.50 13.03 -6.25
CA THR A 239 -7.51 12.66 -7.29
C THR A 239 -7.73 11.23 -7.78
N GLY A 240 -7.96 10.29 -6.87
CA GLY A 240 -8.15 8.88 -7.19
C GLY A 240 -9.45 8.58 -7.91
N LEU A 241 -10.50 9.36 -7.64
CA LEU A 241 -11.81 9.18 -8.28
C LEU A 241 -11.94 9.92 -9.62
N ASN A 242 -11.01 10.82 -9.94
CA ASN A 242 -11.11 11.63 -11.15
C ASN A 242 -11.00 10.78 -12.43
N GLY A 243 -12.09 10.73 -13.21
CA GLY A 243 -12.17 9.95 -14.44
C GLY A 243 -12.33 8.45 -14.23
N MET A 244 -12.56 8.00 -13.00
CA MET A 244 -12.81 6.59 -12.69
C MET A 244 -14.28 6.21 -12.83
N PRO A 245 -14.57 4.93 -13.15
CA PRO A 245 -15.95 4.46 -13.25
C PRO A 245 -16.68 4.62 -11.91
N GLU A 246 -17.99 4.81 -11.99
CA GLU A 246 -18.86 4.80 -10.82
C GLU A 246 -18.95 3.38 -10.22
N GLY A 247 -19.38 3.28 -8.96
CA GLY A 247 -19.55 2.02 -8.25
C GLY A 247 -18.82 1.99 -6.92
N GLU A 248 -18.78 0.83 -6.30
CA GLU A 248 -18.12 0.62 -5.03
C GLU A 248 -16.59 0.71 -5.15
N VAL A 249 -15.96 1.35 -4.17
CA VAL A 249 -14.50 1.38 -4.02
C VAL A 249 -14.10 0.38 -2.94
N ILE A 250 -13.14 -0.47 -3.24
CA ILE A 250 -12.54 -1.36 -2.25
C ILE A 250 -11.42 -0.60 -1.53
N VAL A 251 -11.56 -0.39 -0.22
CA VAL A 251 -10.49 0.20 0.60
C VAL A 251 -9.68 -0.94 1.21
N MET A 252 -8.50 -1.19 0.68
CA MET A 252 -7.67 -2.32 1.06
C MET A 252 -6.65 -1.91 2.12
N GLY A 253 -6.63 -2.60 3.26
CA GLY A 253 -5.70 -2.33 4.34
C GLY A 253 -6.27 -2.66 5.71
N ARG A 254 -5.58 -2.20 6.77
CA ARG A 254 -5.99 -2.39 8.17
C ARG A 254 -5.89 -1.10 8.98
N GLY A 255 -6.69 -1.03 10.04
CA GLY A 255 -6.56 -0.01 11.08
C GLY A 255 -7.10 1.38 10.71
N ALA A 256 -6.65 2.39 11.46
CA ALA A 256 -7.24 3.72 11.46
C ALA A 256 -7.17 4.42 10.10
N LEU A 257 -6.06 4.27 9.36
CA LEU A 257 -5.90 4.94 8.07
C LEU A 257 -6.94 4.45 7.04
N THR A 258 -7.20 3.13 6.99
CA THR A 258 -8.23 2.53 6.13
C THR A 258 -9.62 3.08 6.47
N GLN A 259 -9.93 3.25 7.76
CA GLN A 259 -11.19 3.83 8.22
C GLN A 259 -11.34 5.30 7.81
N LEU A 260 -10.26 6.09 7.87
CA LEU A 260 -10.27 7.50 7.45
C LEU A 260 -10.56 7.64 5.94
N TYR A 261 -9.98 6.79 5.10
CA TYR A 261 -10.28 6.78 3.66
C TYR A 261 -11.71 6.31 3.39
N ALA A 262 -12.20 5.30 4.09
CA ALA A 262 -13.59 4.86 3.98
C ALA A 262 -14.57 5.98 4.35
N ALA A 263 -14.30 6.71 5.44
CA ALA A 263 -15.10 7.87 5.84
C ALA A 263 -15.08 9.00 4.80
N ALA A 264 -13.91 9.31 4.24
CA ALA A 264 -13.77 10.33 3.21
C ALA A 264 -14.51 9.95 1.91
N LEU A 265 -14.45 8.67 1.50
CA LEU A 265 -15.22 8.15 0.36
C LEU A 265 -16.72 8.25 0.60
N THR A 266 -17.20 7.89 1.80
CA THR A 266 -18.59 8.03 2.19
C THR A 266 -19.05 9.49 2.14
N GLN A 267 -18.23 10.42 2.62
CA GLN A 267 -18.50 11.86 2.55
C GLN A 267 -18.55 12.38 1.10
N PHE A 268 -17.76 11.82 0.19
CA PHE A 268 -17.82 12.11 -1.24
C PHE A 268 -19.08 11.53 -1.90
N GLY A 269 -19.85 10.69 -1.19
CA GLY A 269 -20.99 9.98 -1.73
C GLY A 269 -20.64 8.70 -2.49
N ARG A 270 -19.43 8.15 -2.27
CA ARG A 270 -18.95 6.95 -2.95
C ARG A 270 -19.14 5.71 -2.07
N PRO A 271 -19.95 4.72 -2.50
CA PRO A 271 -20.03 3.43 -1.82
C PRO A 271 -18.64 2.81 -1.67
N ASN A 272 -18.37 2.24 -0.51
CA ASN A 272 -17.08 1.59 -0.28
C ASN A 272 -17.21 0.47 0.75
N ARG A 273 -16.30 -0.49 0.70
CA ARG A 273 -16.10 -1.51 1.73
C ARG A 273 -14.63 -1.78 1.94
N GLN A 274 -14.30 -2.27 3.12
CA GLN A 274 -12.93 -2.57 3.49
C GLN A 274 -12.61 -4.04 3.21
N VAL A 275 -11.38 -4.28 2.76
CA VAL A 275 -10.79 -5.61 2.56
C VAL A 275 -9.44 -5.63 3.29
N ASP A 276 -9.17 -6.73 3.97
CA ASP A 276 -7.94 -6.90 4.71
C ASP A 276 -6.74 -7.09 3.76
N GLY A 277 -5.75 -6.21 3.86
CA GLY A 277 -4.58 -6.23 2.99
C GLY A 277 -3.65 -7.42 3.25
N GLU A 278 -3.60 -7.97 4.47
CA GLU A 278 -2.80 -9.15 4.77
C GLU A 278 -3.45 -10.42 4.23
N GLU A 279 -4.77 -10.56 4.39
CA GLU A 279 -5.52 -11.65 3.76
C GLU A 279 -5.35 -11.63 2.24
N ALA A 280 -5.44 -10.45 1.63
CA ALA A 280 -5.20 -10.25 0.21
C ALA A 280 -3.76 -10.61 -0.21
N PHE A 281 -2.76 -10.25 0.58
CA PHE A 281 -1.36 -10.60 0.34
C PHE A 281 -1.14 -12.12 0.36
N LEU A 282 -1.64 -12.79 1.39
CA LEU A 282 -1.51 -14.24 1.54
C LEU A 282 -2.23 -14.99 0.42
N ALA A 283 -3.43 -14.53 0.04
CA ALA A 283 -4.13 -15.07 -1.12
C ALA A 283 -3.31 -14.88 -2.41
N GLY A 284 -2.68 -13.72 -2.59
CA GLY A 284 -1.84 -13.44 -3.77
C GLY A 284 -0.61 -14.33 -3.85
N THR A 285 0.07 -14.57 -2.73
CA THR A 285 1.21 -15.48 -2.71
C THR A 285 0.79 -16.92 -2.99
N ASN A 286 -0.35 -17.39 -2.46
CA ASN A 286 -0.92 -18.70 -2.78
C ASN A 286 -1.25 -18.81 -4.27
N ALA A 287 -1.94 -17.82 -4.82
CA ALA A 287 -2.33 -17.81 -6.22
C ALA A 287 -1.13 -17.82 -7.19
N ILE A 288 -0.02 -17.15 -6.81
CA ILE A 288 1.25 -17.20 -7.55
C ILE A 288 1.84 -18.63 -7.49
N VAL A 289 1.94 -19.23 -6.30
CA VAL A 289 2.54 -20.55 -6.10
C VAL A 289 1.74 -21.65 -6.83
N GLU A 290 0.43 -21.58 -6.82
CA GLU A 290 -0.44 -22.52 -7.54
C GLU A 290 -0.21 -22.50 -9.06
N ARG A 291 0.15 -21.33 -9.63
CA ARG A 291 0.47 -21.18 -11.06
C ARG A 291 1.87 -21.66 -11.43
N LEU A 292 2.72 -21.94 -10.45
CA LEU A 292 4.08 -22.49 -10.64
C LEU A 292 4.15 -24.00 -10.37
N SER A 293 3.07 -24.59 -9.84
CA SER A 293 2.97 -26.00 -9.50
C SER A 293 2.30 -26.77 -10.63
#